data_63419c7d0f991b8cd6e4aba7d617d9be
#
_entry.id   63419c7d0f991b8cd6e4aba7d617d9be
#
_cell.length_a   1.000
_cell.length_b   1.000
_cell.length_c   1.000
_cell.angle_alpha   90.00
_cell.angle_beta   90.00
_cell.angle_gamma   90.00
#
_symmetry.space_group_name_H-M   'P 1'
#
loop_
_entity.id
_entity.type
_entity.pdbx_description
1 polymer ?
#
loop_
_entity_poly.entity_id
_entity_poly.type
_entity_poly.pdbx_seq_one_letter_code
_entity_poly.pdbx_strand_id
1 'polypeptide(L)'
;LLTELNNEAELAAVLGHEVVHAAARHGASAMARGTLLQGVLTVGAIASQDSAYSDYIVGAGQLGAQLISQRYGRDAERESDTYGIRYMVEAGYDPRAAVSLQETFVRLSAGRESSWIDGLFASHPPSEERVANNQALVNELMPALQGRDMEVGEARYQQAIAGIKADQKVYQLFAEAERAIADDDMEIALLNLDEAISMVPNEARFYGLKADIYLYQKRYREAISTYNQAIDRDDTYFDYYLGRGVAHARTGNQNLAHSDLERSVGLLPTATAMNELGKISLDNNDRSLAKQYFQAAAGGAGQVANEAALAYTRLDIEDAPSNYIQVQAYTDAENRLLARVMNRSGIALENIQLEFTAVLADQLAEQSVRLASLAINQTVNLNSGLRFPDGVQASANQMRVRVIAASPQ
;
A
#
# COMPACT_ATOMS: atom_id res chain seq x y z
N LEU A 1 -23.43 -8.47 1.86
CA LEU A 1 -23.67 -8.64 3.30
C LEU A 1 -25.06 -8.19 3.70
N LEU A 2 -25.47 -6.94 3.43
CA LEU A 2 -26.80 -6.44 3.86
C LEU A 2 -27.97 -7.31 3.37
N THR A 3 -27.87 -7.91 2.19
CA THR A 3 -28.91 -8.79 1.64
C THR A 3 -29.01 -10.13 2.32
N GLU A 4 -27.94 -10.55 3.01
CA GLU A 4 -27.85 -11.82 3.74
C GLU A 4 -28.34 -11.72 5.20
N LEU A 5 -28.40 -10.49 5.74
CA LEU A 5 -28.90 -10.24 7.08
C LEU A 5 -30.44 -10.26 7.09
N ASN A 6 -31.01 -10.74 8.19
CA ASN A 6 -32.45 -10.89 8.33
C ASN A 6 -33.12 -9.67 8.97
N ASN A 7 -32.39 -8.96 9.85
CA ASN A 7 -32.96 -7.90 10.68
C ASN A 7 -31.91 -6.88 11.12
N GLU A 8 -32.38 -5.79 11.73
CA GLU A 8 -31.53 -4.69 12.21
C GLU A 8 -30.64 -5.10 13.38
N ALA A 9 -31.08 -6.04 14.22
CA ALA A 9 -30.26 -6.53 15.33
C ALA A 9 -29.05 -7.34 14.83
N GLU A 10 -29.15 -8.07 13.72
CA GLU A 10 -27.99 -8.71 13.07
C GLU A 10 -27.03 -7.67 12.51
N LEU A 11 -27.53 -6.58 11.92
CA LEU A 11 -26.69 -5.47 11.51
C LEU A 11 -25.99 -4.80 12.69
N ALA A 12 -26.71 -4.61 13.82
CA ALA A 12 -26.13 -4.08 15.04
C ALA A 12 -25.02 -4.98 15.60
N ALA A 13 -25.17 -6.31 15.47
CA ALA A 13 -24.12 -7.27 15.84
C ALA A 13 -22.86 -7.12 14.97
N VAL A 14 -23.00 -6.98 13.64
CA VAL A 14 -21.87 -6.70 12.73
C VAL A 14 -21.20 -5.40 13.13
N LEU A 15 -21.95 -4.31 13.24
CA LEU A 15 -21.38 -2.98 13.56
C LEU A 15 -20.72 -2.98 14.94
N GLY A 16 -21.31 -3.62 15.94
CA GLY A 16 -20.72 -3.76 17.26
C GLY A 16 -19.38 -4.49 17.22
N HIS A 17 -19.28 -5.56 16.46
CA HIS A 17 -18.05 -6.32 16.23
C HIS A 17 -16.97 -5.45 15.60
N GLU A 18 -17.28 -4.73 14.52
CA GLU A 18 -16.33 -3.85 13.83
C GLU A 18 -15.88 -2.65 14.69
N VAL A 19 -16.79 -2.07 15.47
CA VAL A 19 -16.46 -1.01 16.44
C VAL A 19 -15.43 -1.50 17.45
N VAL A 20 -15.52 -2.74 17.93
CA VAL A 20 -14.54 -3.31 18.86
C VAL A 20 -13.18 -3.47 18.15
N HIS A 21 -13.14 -3.97 16.92
CA HIS A 21 -11.88 -4.06 16.16
C HIS A 21 -11.19 -2.71 16.03
N ALA A 22 -11.95 -1.66 15.76
CA ALA A 22 -11.44 -0.30 15.65
C ALA A 22 -10.97 0.25 17.02
N ALA A 23 -11.81 0.12 18.06
CA ALA A 23 -11.53 0.64 19.40
C ALA A 23 -10.32 -0.05 20.07
N ALA A 24 -10.20 -1.37 19.94
CA ALA A 24 -9.09 -2.18 20.44
C ALA A 24 -7.85 -2.10 19.54
N ARG A 25 -7.93 -1.39 18.40
CA ARG A 25 -6.83 -1.24 17.42
C ARG A 25 -6.27 -2.59 16.94
N HIS A 26 -7.15 -3.56 16.72
CA HIS A 26 -6.75 -4.90 16.32
C HIS A 26 -5.93 -4.90 15.02
N GLY A 27 -6.30 -4.06 14.05
CA GLY A 27 -5.56 -3.88 12.80
C GLY A 27 -4.13 -3.39 13.03
N ALA A 28 -3.94 -2.36 13.84
CA ALA A 28 -2.60 -1.84 14.18
C ALA A 28 -1.75 -2.88 14.91
N SER A 29 -2.36 -3.64 15.82
CA SER A 29 -1.70 -4.73 16.55
C SER A 29 -1.30 -5.88 15.62
N ALA A 30 -2.14 -6.23 14.64
CA ALA A 30 -1.83 -7.24 13.63
C ALA A 30 -0.66 -6.79 12.73
N MET A 31 -0.67 -5.53 12.27
CA MET A 31 0.44 -4.96 11.49
C MET A 31 1.75 -4.96 12.29
N ALA A 32 1.72 -4.54 13.56
CA ALA A 32 2.92 -4.52 14.42
C ALA A 32 3.48 -5.94 14.63
N ARG A 33 2.62 -6.95 14.84
CA ARG A 33 3.04 -8.37 14.93
C ARG A 33 3.62 -8.87 13.61
N GLY A 34 3.01 -8.53 12.48
CA GLY A 34 3.50 -8.88 11.14
C GLY A 34 4.89 -8.30 10.87
N THR A 35 5.09 -7.01 11.21
CA THR A 35 6.40 -6.34 11.06
C THR A 35 7.46 -6.95 11.98
N LEU A 36 7.11 -7.27 13.24
CA LEU A 36 8.02 -7.93 14.17
C LEU A 36 8.41 -9.33 13.66
N LEU A 37 7.41 -10.10 13.20
CA LEU A 37 7.65 -11.44 12.65
C LEU A 37 8.55 -11.39 11.42
N GLN A 38 8.31 -10.43 10.52
CA GLN A 38 9.14 -10.21 9.34
C GLN A 38 10.58 -9.82 9.72
N GLY A 39 10.75 -9.00 10.77
CA GLY A 39 12.07 -8.69 11.34
C GLY A 39 12.78 -9.94 11.87
N VAL A 40 12.10 -10.78 12.63
CA VAL A 40 12.65 -12.04 13.14
C VAL A 40 13.01 -13.00 12.00
N LEU A 41 12.17 -13.10 10.97
CA LEU A 41 12.43 -13.93 9.78
C LEU A 41 13.64 -13.42 8.99
N THR A 42 13.78 -12.09 8.86
CA THR A 42 14.95 -11.48 8.21
C THR A 42 16.22 -11.78 8.96
N VAL A 43 16.23 -11.68 10.29
CA VAL A 43 17.39 -12.05 11.14
C VAL A 43 17.66 -13.55 11.03
N GLY A 44 16.63 -14.38 11.05
CA GLY A 44 16.74 -15.83 10.85
C GLY A 44 17.29 -16.21 9.48
N ALA A 45 16.85 -15.53 8.41
CA ALA A 45 17.37 -15.71 7.07
C ALA A 45 18.86 -15.32 6.95
N ILE A 46 19.25 -14.19 7.57
CA ILE A 46 20.66 -13.76 7.61
C ILE A 46 21.51 -14.78 8.40
N ALA A 47 21.00 -15.29 9.51
CA ALA A 47 21.69 -16.29 10.32
C ALA A 47 21.78 -17.67 9.64
N SER A 48 20.92 -17.97 8.65
CA SER A 48 20.88 -19.26 7.94
C SER A 48 21.50 -19.21 6.54
N GLN A 49 22.14 -18.10 6.14
CA GLN A 49 22.70 -17.90 4.78
C GLN A 49 23.67 -19.01 4.34
N ASP A 50 24.31 -19.70 5.27
CA ASP A 50 25.23 -20.81 4.99
C ASP A 50 24.56 -22.20 5.06
N SER A 51 23.24 -22.28 5.19
CA SER A 51 22.48 -23.52 5.34
C SER A 51 21.85 -23.95 4.02
N ALA A 52 21.93 -25.25 3.69
CA ALA A 52 21.29 -25.85 2.52
C ALA A 52 19.76 -25.73 2.51
N TYR A 53 19.14 -25.23 3.59
CA TYR A 53 17.71 -25.05 3.77
C TYR A 53 17.27 -23.57 3.81
N SER A 54 18.17 -22.62 3.50
CA SER A 54 17.90 -21.18 3.60
C SER A 54 16.68 -20.74 2.80
N ASP A 55 16.56 -21.19 1.55
CA ASP A 55 15.45 -20.83 0.67
C ASP A 55 14.11 -21.39 1.13
N TYR A 56 14.12 -22.59 1.74
CA TYR A 56 12.92 -23.19 2.32
C TYR A 56 12.47 -22.43 3.59
N ILE A 57 13.40 -22.03 4.46
CA ILE A 57 13.12 -21.26 5.68
C ILE A 57 12.57 -19.88 5.33
N VAL A 58 13.16 -19.20 4.35
CA VAL A 58 12.72 -17.88 3.88
C VAL A 58 11.33 -17.97 3.22
N GLY A 59 11.13 -18.95 2.34
CA GLY A 59 9.84 -19.15 1.64
C GLY A 59 8.70 -19.52 2.59
N ALA A 60 8.91 -20.46 3.51
CA ALA A 60 7.91 -20.85 4.51
C ALA A 60 7.61 -19.70 5.49
N GLY A 61 8.64 -18.91 5.84
CA GLY A 61 8.49 -17.75 6.72
C GLY A 61 7.70 -16.62 6.08
N GLN A 62 7.92 -16.31 4.81
CA GLN A 62 7.17 -15.28 4.07
C GLN A 62 5.69 -15.67 3.90
N LEU A 63 5.39 -16.92 3.54
CA LEU A 63 4.02 -17.43 3.47
C LEU A 63 3.33 -17.37 4.83
N GLY A 64 4.02 -17.76 5.91
CA GLY A 64 3.49 -17.69 7.27
C GLY A 64 3.19 -16.25 7.70
N ALA A 65 4.08 -15.30 7.41
CA ALA A 65 3.90 -13.88 7.73
C ALA A 65 2.71 -13.27 6.95
N GLN A 66 2.54 -13.63 5.68
CA GLN A 66 1.44 -13.16 4.84
C GLN A 66 0.08 -13.71 5.32
N LEU A 67 0.02 -14.99 5.72
CA LEU A 67 -1.20 -15.58 6.28
C LEU A 67 -1.59 -14.99 7.65
N ILE A 68 -0.59 -14.63 8.48
CA ILE A 68 -0.82 -14.01 9.79
C ILE A 68 -1.25 -12.55 9.65
N SER A 69 -0.77 -11.82 8.63
CA SER A 69 -1.10 -10.41 8.42
C SER A 69 -2.52 -10.18 7.89
N GLN A 70 -3.14 -11.18 7.28
CA GLN A 70 -4.49 -11.07 6.69
C GLN A 70 -5.63 -11.51 7.63
N ARG A 71 -5.32 -12.13 8.77
CA ARG A 71 -6.34 -12.62 9.73
C ARG A 71 -6.20 -11.97 11.08
N TYR A 72 -7.30 -11.50 11.62
CA TYR A 72 -7.35 -11.20 13.05
C TYR A 72 -7.12 -12.50 13.85
N GLY A 73 -6.38 -12.39 14.95
CA GLY A 73 -6.18 -13.55 15.82
C GLY A 73 -7.51 -14.00 16.47
N ARG A 74 -7.63 -15.30 16.79
CA ARG A 74 -8.85 -15.85 17.45
C ARG A 74 -9.25 -15.07 18.70
N ASP A 75 -8.29 -14.55 19.43
CA ASP A 75 -8.57 -13.77 20.65
C ASP A 75 -9.19 -12.40 20.31
N ALA A 76 -8.74 -11.75 19.24
CA ALA A 76 -9.32 -10.50 18.75
C ALA A 76 -10.78 -10.72 18.27
N GLU A 77 -11.05 -11.83 17.57
CA GLU A 77 -12.40 -12.19 17.16
C GLU A 77 -13.33 -12.46 18.37
N ARG A 78 -12.85 -13.22 19.38
CA ARG A 78 -13.60 -13.46 20.62
C ARG A 78 -13.84 -12.18 21.40
N GLU A 79 -12.86 -11.31 21.49
CA GLU A 79 -12.99 -9.99 22.12
C GLU A 79 -14.04 -9.16 21.39
N SER A 80 -13.99 -9.12 20.05
CA SER A 80 -14.94 -8.38 19.22
C SER A 80 -16.35 -8.93 19.31
N ASP A 81 -16.53 -10.24 19.32
CA ASP A 81 -17.83 -10.85 19.56
C ASP A 81 -18.37 -10.51 20.95
N THR A 82 -17.53 -10.63 21.99
CA THR A 82 -17.95 -10.41 23.38
C THR A 82 -18.40 -8.97 23.64
N TYR A 83 -17.58 -8.00 23.27
CA TYR A 83 -17.91 -6.59 23.49
C TYR A 83 -18.91 -6.07 22.46
N GLY A 84 -18.89 -6.58 21.23
CA GLY A 84 -19.87 -6.25 20.20
C GLY A 84 -21.30 -6.62 20.64
N ILE A 85 -21.49 -7.83 21.21
CA ILE A 85 -22.77 -8.25 21.78
C ILE A 85 -23.21 -7.34 22.94
N ARG A 86 -22.28 -6.92 23.78
CA ARG A 86 -22.59 -5.98 24.88
C ARG A 86 -23.00 -4.61 24.35
N TYR A 87 -22.32 -4.09 23.33
CA TYR A 87 -22.67 -2.81 22.70
C TYR A 87 -24.06 -2.86 22.05
N MET A 88 -24.41 -3.94 21.36
CA MET A 88 -25.76 -4.07 20.80
C MET A 88 -26.83 -4.15 21.87
N VAL A 89 -26.57 -4.80 23.00
CA VAL A 89 -27.49 -4.84 24.17
C VAL A 89 -27.68 -3.46 24.79
N GLU A 90 -26.59 -2.69 24.96
CA GLU A 90 -26.65 -1.31 25.45
C GLU A 90 -27.43 -0.41 24.49
N ALA A 91 -27.31 -0.65 23.19
CA ALA A 91 -28.08 0.04 22.16
C ALA A 91 -29.55 -0.41 22.07
N GLY A 92 -29.97 -1.40 22.85
CA GLY A 92 -31.34 -1.88 22.93
C GLY A 92 -31.69 -3.03 22.00
N TYR A 93 -30.72 -3.62 21.28
CA TYR A 93 -30.95 -4.71 20.35
C TYR A 93 -30.85 -6.09 21.02
N ASP A 94 -31.64 -7.02 20.49
CA ASP A 94 -31.71 -8.41 20.99
C ASP A 94 -30.38 -9.16 20.72
N PRO A 95 -29.65 -9.59 21.77
CA PRO A 95 -28.35 -10.25 21.60
C PRO A 95 -28.43 -11.62 20.89
N ARG A 96 -29.60 -12.24 20.81
CA ARG A 96 -29.81 -13.52 20.09
C ARG A 96 -29.51 -13.36 18.61
N ALA A 97 -29.65 -12.16 18.07
CA ALA A 97 -29.30 -11.86 16.69
C ALA A 97 -27.80 -12.02 16.37
N ALA A 98 -26.91 -11.89 17.37
CA ALA A 98 -25.49 -12.17 17.16
C ALA A 98 -25.21 -13.67 16.95
N VAL A 99 -26.03 -14.53 17.53
CA VAL A 99 -25.92 -15.97 17.29
C VAL A 99 -26.44 -16.32 15.91
N SER A 100 -27.64 -15.85 15.53
CA SER A 100 -28.23 -16.12 14.20
C SER A 100 -27.34 -15.56 13.06
N LEU A 101 -26.67 -14.44 13.29
CA LEU A 101 -25.67 -13.88 12.37
C LEU A 101 -24.51 -14.87 12.15
N GLN A 102 -23.91 -15.39 13.22
CA GLN A 102 -22.79 -16.34 13.11
C GLN A 102 -23.22 -17.66 12.46
N GLU A 103 -24.43 -18.16 12.75
CA GLU A 103 -25.00 -19.32 12.05
C GLU A 103 -25.15 -19.06 10.55
N THR A 104 -25.60 -17.87 10.19
CA THR A 104 -25.69 -17.45 8.78
C THR A 104 -24.30 -17.43 8.13
N PHE A 105 -23.29 -16.89 8.79
CA PHE A 105 -21.91 -16.88 8.27
C PHE A 105 -21.32 -18.28 8.11
N VAL A 106 -21.55 -19.19 9.07
CA VAL A 106 -21.14 -20.59 8.96
C VAL A 106 -21.80 -21.25 7.75
N ARG A 107 -23.10 -21.06 7.56
CA ARG A 107 -23.83 -21.59 6.39
C ARG A 107 -23.28 -21.04 5.07
N LEU A 108 -23.03 -19.73 4.98
CA LEU A 108 -22.48 -19.08 3.78
C LEU A 108 -21.06 -19.57 3.49
N SER A 109 -20.23 -19.79 4.52
CA SER A 109 -18.87 -20.31 4.34
C SER A 109 -18.82 -21.73 3.79
N ALA A 110 -19.86 -22.54 4.06
CA ALA A 110 -19.97 -23.89 3.52
C ALA A 110 -20.38 -23.93 2.04
N GLY A 111 -21.07 -22.88 1.55
CA GLY A 111 -21.67 -22.81 0.20
C GLY A 111 -20.76 -22.33 -0.93
N ARG A 112 -19.53 -21.93 -0.70
CA ARG A 112 -18.45 -21.58 -1.65
C ARG A 112 -18.82 -20.83 -2.96
N GLU A 113 -19.82 -19.96 -3.00
CA GLU A 113 -20.27 -19.39 -4.29
C GLU A 113 -20.06 -17.87 -4.49
N SER A 114 -19.42 -17.11 -3.58
CA SER A 114 -19.23 -15.68 -3.85
C SER A 114 -17.90 -15.09 -3.35
N SER A 115 -17.17 -14.44 -4.26
CA SER A 115 -15.84 -13.85 -4.03
C SER A 115 -15.81 -12.72 -2.99
N TRP A 116 -16.91 -11.97 -2.79
CA TRP A 116 -16.96 -10.90 -1.79
C TRP A 116 -17.00 -11.45 -0.34
N ILE A 117 -17.62 -12.64 -0.14
CA ILE A 117 -17.65 -13.35 1.14
C ILE A 117 -16.26 -13.87 1.50
N ASP A 118 -15.47 -14.28 0.50
CA ASP A 118 -14.12 -14.79 0.73
C ASP A 118 -13.23 -13.72 1.36
N GLY A 119 -13.36 -12.46 0.96
CA GLY A 119 -12.65 -11.32 1.57
C GLY A 119 -13.05 -11.09 3.02
N LEU A 120 -14.35 -11.12 3.34
CA LEU A 120 -14.85 -11.01 4.71
C LEU A 120 -14.38 -12.17 5.58
N PHE A 121 -14.52 -13.41 5.10
CA PHE A 121 -14.14 -14.61 5.85
C PHE A 121 -12.62 -14.83 5.91
N ALA A 122 -11.84 -14.21 5.03
CA ALA A 122 -10.39 -14.19 5.15
C ALA A 122 -9.92 -13.43 6.40
N SER A 123 -10.57 -12.29 6.72
CA SER A 123 -10.29 -11.50 7.92
C SER A 123 -11.04 -11.97 9.15
N HIS A 124 -12.31 -12.37 9.00
CA HIS A 124 -13.25 -12.76 10.06
C HIS A 124 -13.78 -14.19 9.84
N PRO A 125 -12.98 -15.25 10.03
CA PRO A 125 -13.41 -16.61 9.73
C PRO A 125 -14.56 -17.04 10.65
N PRO A 126 -15.73 -17.42 10.08
CA PRO A 126 -16.82 -17.97 10.86
C PRO A 126 -16.45 -19.37 11.38
N SER A 127 -16.96 -19.73 12.53
CA SER A 127 -16.74 -21.06 13.08
C SER A 127 -17.86 -21.47 14.04
N GLU A 128 -18.12 -22.77 14.15
CA GLU A 128 -19.04 -23.34 15.15
C GLU A 128 -18.62 -22.97 16.59
N GLU A 129 -17.32 -22.78 16.84
CA GLU A 129 -16.82 -22.32 18.13
C GLU A 129 -17.35 -20.91 18.45
N ARG A 130 -17.37 -19.99 17.47
CA ARG A 130 -17.90 -18.63 17.67
C ARG A 130 -19.40 -18.66 17.92
N VAL A 131 -20.16 -19.49 17.20
CA VAL A 131 -21.59 -19.70 17.45
C VAL A 131 -21.80 -20.15 18.89
N ALA A 132 -21.08 -21.17 19.37
CA ALA A 132 -21.22 -21.70 20.72
C ALA A 132 -20.83 -20.66 21.80
N ASN A 133 -19.74 -19.87 21.57
CA ASN A 133 -19.32 -18.84 22.51
C ASN A 133 -20.34 -17.69 22.60
N ASN A 134 -20.87 -17.25 21.46
CA ASN A 134 -21.92 -16.22 21.41
C ASN A 134 -23.20 -16.71 22.12
N GLN A 135 -23.61 -17.96 21.90
CA GLN A 135 -24.74 -18.55 22.57
C GLN A 135 -24.56 -18.63 24.09
N ALA A 136 -23.36 -18.99 24.55
CA ALA A 136 -23.04 -19.01 25.98
C ALA A 136 -23.12 -17.62 26.60
N LEU A 137 -22.57 -16.61 25.95
CA LEU A 137 -22.62 -15.20 26.40
C LEU A 137 -24.07 -14.68 26.41
N VAL A 138 -24.84 -14.97 25.37
CA VAL A 138 -26.26 -14.59 25.29
C VAL A 138 -27.05 -15.22 26.46
N ASN A 139 -26.83 -16.51 26.74
CA ASN A 139 -27.47 -17.18 27.87
C ASN A 139 -27.10 -16.55 29.22
N GLU A 140 -25.88 -16.03 29.38
CA GLU A 140 -25.44 -15.29 30.57
C GLU A 140 -26.18 -13.95 30.71
N LEU A 141 -26.36 -13.23 29.59
CA LEU A 141 -26.96 -11.90 29.56
C LEU A 141 -28.50 -11.92 29.70
N MET A 142 -29.16 -12.90 29.14
CA MET A 142 -30.62 -12.98 29.05
C MET A 142 -31.37 -12.82 30.41
N PRO A 143 -30.92 -13.39 31.54
CA PRO A 143 -31.58 -13.16 32.82
C PRO A 143 -31.65 -11.69 33.26
N ALA A 144 -30.60 -10.92 32.98
CA ALA A 144 -30.55 -9.50 33.31
C ALA A 144 -31.37 -8.62 32.32
N LEU A 145 -31.77 -9.18 31.19
CA LEU A 145 -32.59 -8.52 30.18
C LEU A 145 -34.08 -8.86 30.29
N GLN A 146 -34.43 -9.71 31.25
CA GLN A 146 -35.84 -10.14 31.43
C GLN A 146 -36.73 -8.91 31.72
N GLY A 147 -37.82 -8.79 30.93
CA GLY A 147 -38.74 -7.64 31.00
C GLY A 147 -38.29 -6.37 30.27
N ARG A 148 -37.11 -6.36 29.65
CA ARG A 148 -36.71 -5.29 28.72
C ARG A 148 -37.26 -5.61 27.33
N ASP A 149 -37.79 -4.61 26.65
CA ASP A 149 -38.17 -4.70 25.25
C ASP A 149 -36.91 -4.55 24.41
N MET A 150 -36.41 -5.69 23.89
CA MET A 150 -35.17 -5.71 23.08
C MET A 150 -35.57 -5.77 21.60
N GLU A 151 -35.04 -4.86 20.83
CA GLU A 151 -35.43 -4.66 19.45
C GLU A 151 -34.75 -5.66 18.50
N VAL A 152 -35.53 -6.27 17.60
CA VAL A 152 -35.06 -7.09 16.49
C VAL A 152 -35.07 -6.27 15.19
N GLY A 153 -36.09 -5.44 14.99
CA GLY A 153 -36.18 -4.49 13.88
C GLY A 153 -36.33 -5.12 12.49
N GLU A 154 -36.94 -6.32 12.38
CA GLU A 154 -37.02 -7.07 11.10
C GLU A 154 -37.77 -6.28 10.02
N ALA A 155 -39.01 -5.83 10.30
CA ALA A 155 -39.82 -5.14 9.28
C ALA A 155 -39.17 -3.83 8.79
N ARG A 156 -38.59 -3.04 9.72
CA ARG A 156 -37.89 -1.81 9.39
C ARG A 156 -36.64 -2.08 8.53
N TYR A 157 -35.88 -3.13 8.89
CA TYR A 157 -34.72 -3.55 8.14
C TYR A 157 -35.09 -3.97 6.71
N GLN A 158 -36.06 -4.87 6.55
CA GLN A 158 -36.50 -5.34 5.23
C GLN A 158 -37.01 -4.19 4.35
N GLN A 159 -37.72 -3.24 4.94
CA GLN A 159 -38.12 -2.03 4.21
C GLN A 159 -36.93 -1.19 3.78
N ALA A 160 -35.95 -1.00 4.66
CA ALA A 160 -34.75 -0.20 4.36
C ALA A 160 -33.91 -0.82 3.24
N ILE A 161 -33.77 -2.15 3.20
CA ILE A 161 -32.96 -2.87 2.20
C ILE A 161 -33.75 -3.31 0.96
N ALA A 162 -35.04 -3.01 0.87
CA ALA A 162 -35.88 -3.47 -0.25
C ALA A 162 -35.33 -3.03 -1.61
N GLY A 163 -34.86 -1.80 -1.72
CA GLY A 163 -34.19 -1.30 -2.93
C GLY A 163 -32.91 -2.09 -3.24
N ILE A 164 -32.05 -2.32 -2.23
CA ILE A 164 -30.81 -3.09 -2.39
C ILE A 164 -31.09 -4.53 -2.84
N LYS A 165 -32.14 -5.16 -2.28
CA LYS A 165 -32.56 -6.49 -2.70
C LYS A 165 -33.12 -6.52 -4.12
N ALA A 166 -33.89 -5.49 -4.51
CA ALA A 166 -34.38 -5.37 -5.88
C ALA A 166 -33.22 -5.26 -6.87
N ASP A 167 -32.14 -4.59 -6.47
CA ASP A 167 -30.92 -4.42 -7.27
C ASP A 167 -29.93 -5.61 -7.15
N GLN A 168 -30.27 -6.68 -6.42
CA GLN A 168 -29.36 -7.79 -6.18
C GLN A 168 -28.79 -8.38 -7.47
N LYS A 169 -29.59 -8.52 -8.52
CA LYS A 169 -29.13 -8.97 -9.85
C LYS A 169 -28.03 -8.06 -10.40
N VAL A 170 -28.19 -6.77 -10.21
CA VAL A 170 -27.24 -5.75 -10.70
C VAL A 170 -25.89 -5.88 -9.99
N TYR A 171 -25.91 -6.08 -8.67
CA TYR A 171 -24.67 -6.29 -7.90
C TYR A 171 -24.03 -7.64 -8.18
N GLN A 172 -24.81 -8.66 -8.57
CA GLN A 172 -24.26 -9.92 -9.11
C GLN A 172 -23.51 -9.69 -10.41
N LEU A 173 -24.10 -8.96 -11.36
CA LEU A 173 -23.44 -8.58 -12.61
C LEU A 173 -22.14 -7.80 -12.36
N PHE A 174 -22.17 -6.88 -11.40
CA PHE A 174 -20.94 -6.15 -11.02
C PHE A 174 -19.86 -7.08 -10.45
N ALA A 175 -20.22 -7.99 -9.54
CA ALA A 175 -19.28 -8.98 -9.00
C ALA A 175 -18.76 -9.96 -10.08
N GLU A 176 -19.59 -10.32 -11.05
CA GLU A 176 -19.18 -11.12 -12.22
C GLU A 176 -18.20 -10.35 -13.11
N ALA A 177 -18.42 -9.03 -13.28
CA ALA A 177 -17.48 -8.17 -13.99
C ALA A 177 -16.11 -8.11 -13.28
N GLU A 178 -16.09 -7.97 -11.97
CA GLU A 178 -14.84 -7.99 -11.18
C GLU A 178 -14.10 -9.33 -11.30
N ARG A 179 -14.82 -10.45 -11.31
CA ARG A 179 -14.22 -11.78 -11.56
C ARG A 179 -13.65 -11.90 -12.97
N ALA A 180 -14.41 -11.47 -13.97
CA ALA A 180 -13.96 -11.48 -15.35
C ALA A 180 -12.69 -10.65 -15.54
N ILE A 181 -12.56 -9.51 -14.84
CA ILE A 181 -11.32 -8.72 -14.81
C ILE A 181 -10.17 -9.53 -14.22
N ALA A 182 -10.40 -10.22 -13.11
CA ALA A 182 -9.38 -11.05 -12.47
C ALA A 182 -8.92 -12.22 -13.36
N ASP A 183 -9.82 -12.73 -14.21
CA ASP A 183 -9.55 -13.77 -15.19
C ASP A 183 -9.03 -13.21 -16.55
N ASP A 184 -8.75 -11.90 -16.63
CA ASP A 184 -8.31 -11.15 -17.82
C ASP A 184 -9.34 -11.15 -18.97
N ASP A 185 -10.62 -11.45 -18.69
CA ASP A 185 -11.72 -11.43 -19.66
C ASP A 185 -12.47 -10.09 -19.67
N MET A 186 -11.83 -9.10 -20.27
CA MET A 186 -12.35 -7.73 -20.31
C MET A 186 -13.64 -7.60 -21.13
N GLU A 187 -13.91 -8.50 -22.09
CA GLU A 187 -15.13 -8.46 -22.89
C GLU A 187 -16.34 -8.86 -22.06
N ILE A 188 -16.25 -9.94 -21.30
CA ILE A 188 -17.32 -10.36 -20.38
C ILE A 188 -17.54 -9.31 -19.29
N ALA A 189 -16.46 -8.72 -18.76
CA ALA A 189 -16.56 -7.65 -17.76
C ALA A 189 -17.35 -6.45 -18.33
N LEU A 190 -17.03 -6.00 -19.53
CA LEU A 190 -17.75 -4.88 -20.17
C LEU A 190 -19.22 -5.21 -20.44
N LEU A 191 -19.54 -6.43 -20.89
CA LEU A 191 -20.93 -6.86 -21.11
C LEU A 191 -21.74 -6.83 -19.80
N ASN A 192 -21.21 -7.39 -18.71
CA ASN A 192 -21.87 -7.38 -17.42
C ASN A 192 -22.07 -5.95 -16.88
N LEU A 193 -21.07 -5.07 -17.05
CA LEU A 193 -21.19 -3.67 -16.65
C LEU A 193 -22.22 -2.91 -17.48
N ASP A 194 -22.31 -3.19 -18.79
CA ASP A 194 -23.32 -2.57 -19.65
C ASP A 194 -24.73 -3.00 -19.27
N GLU A 195 -24.95 -4.28 -18.94
CA GLU A 195 -26.22 -4.75 -18.41
C GLU A 195 -26.52 -4.10 -17.05
N ALA A 196 -25.55 -4.05 -16.12
CA ALA A 196 -25.71 -3.39 -14.81
C ALA A 196 -26.07 -1.91 -14.96
N ILE A 197 -25.38 -1.17 -15.83
CA ILE A 197 -25.67 0.24 -16.13
C ILE A 197 -27.08 0.42 -16.73
N SER A 198 -27.51 -0.51 -17.58
CA SER A 198 -28.88 -0.43 -18.17
C SER A 198 -29.97 -0.57 -17.11
N MET A 199 -29.71 -1.35 -16.05
CA MET A 199 -30.66 -1.58 -14.94
C MET A 199 -30.61 -0.47 -13.88
N VAL A 200 -29.41 0.00 -13.52
CA VAL A 200 -29.20 1.07 -12.51
C VAL A 200 -28.26 2.14 -13.07
N PRO A 201 -28.77 3.05 -13.93
CA PRO A 201 -27.92 4.00 -14.64
C PRO A 201 -27.32 5.11 -13.77
N ASN A 202 -27.71 5.21 -12.50
CA ASN A 202 -27.18 6.22 -11.58
C ASN A 202 -26.08 5.72 -10.64
N GLU A 203 -25.64 4.45 -10.75
CA GLU A 203 -24.58 3.90 -9.92
C GLU A 203 -23.20 4.25 -10.52
N ALA A 204 -22.51 5.18 -9.89
CA ALA A 204 -21.22 5.70 -10.36
C ALA A 204 -20.15 4.63 -10.51
N ARG A 205 -20.12 3.63 -9.61
CA ARG A 205 -19.08 2.58 -9.58
C ARG A 205 -19.05 1.73 -10.85
N PHE A 206 -20.20 1.52 -11.49
CA PHE A 206 -20.24 0.75 -12.73
C PHE A 206 -19.49 1.47 -13.86
N TYR A 207 -19.66 2.79 -13.94
CA TYR A 207 -18.92 3.62 -14.88
C TYR A 207 -17.43 3.72 -14.51
N GLY A 208 -17.10 3.82 -13.21
CA GLY A 208 -15.72 3.82 -12.75
C GLY A 208 -14.99 2.55 -13.19
N LEU A 209 -15.52 1.38 -12.86
CA LEU A 209 -14.90 0.09 -13.22
C LEU A 209 -14.84 -0.10 -14.75
N LYS A 210 -15.86 0.33 -15.47
CA LYS A 210 -15.83 0.32 -16.96
C LYS A 210 -14.73 1.23 -17.52
N ALA A 211 -14.52 2.38 -16.92
CA ALA A 211 -13.46 3.31 -17.31
C ALA A 211 -12.07 2.74 -16.99
N ASP A 212 -11.91 2.04 -15.86
CA ASP A 212 -10.68 1.34 -15.50
C ASP A 212 -10.29 0.28 -16.54
N ILE A 213 -11.27 -0.49 -17.03
CA ILE A 213 -11.06 -1.45 -18.13
C ILE A 213 -10.55 -0.73 -19.38
N TYR A 214 -11.20 0.37 -19.77
CA TYR A 214 -10.74 1.14 -20.93
C TYR A 214 -9.34 1.73 -20.72
N LEU A 215 -9.03 2.20 -19.51
CA LEU A 215 -7.69 2.68 -19.15
C LEU A 215 -6.65 1.56 -19.29
N TYR A 216 -6.92 0.38 -18.74
CA TYR A 216 -6.08 -0.80 -18.86
C TYR A 216 -5.83 -1.20 -20.32
N GLN A 217 -6.88 -1.19 -21.15
CA GLN A 217 -6.80 -1.43 -22.58
C GLN A 217 -6.15 -0.29 -23.38
N LYS A 218 -5.70 0.78 -22.71
CA LYS A 218 -5.12 2.00 -23.34
C LYS A 218 -6.09 2.76 -24.24
N ARG A 219 -7.38 2.54 -24.06
CA ARG A 219 -8.47 3.22 -24.77
C ARG A 219 -8.79 4.52 -24.02
N TYR A 220 -7.80 5.42 -23.99
CA TYR A 220 -7.81 6.60 -23.10
C TYR A 220 -8.98 7.54 -23.34
N ARG A 221 -9.45 7.70 -24.60
CA ARG A 221 -10.59 8.59 -24.89
C ARG A 221 -11.89 8.06 -24.32
N GLU A 222 -12.10 6.75 -24.47
CA GLU A 222 -13.26 6.07 -23.87
C GLU A 222 -13.18 6.08 -22.36
N ALA A 223 -12.00 5.86 -21.78
CA ALA A 223 -11.78 5.96 -20.34
C ALA A 223 -12.17 7.36 -19.82
N ILE A 224 -11.67 8.44 -20.43
CA ILE A 224 -12.00 9.81 -20.05
C ILE A 224 -13.51 10.05 -20.10
N SER A 225 -14.17 9.66 -21.20
CA SER A 225 -15.61 9.84 -21.36
C SER A 225 -16.41 9.07 -20.30
N THR A 226 -15.96 7.88 -19.94
CA THR A 226 -16.66 7.03 -18.97
C THR A 226 -16.39 7.48 -17.53
N TYR A 227 -15.16 7.94 -17.19
CA TYR A 227 -14.90 8.59 -15.91
C TYR A 227 -15.71 9.88 -15.72
N ASN A 228 -15.94 10.67 -16.78
CA ASN A 228 -16.84 11.81 -16.68
C ASN A 228 -18.23 11.39 -16.22
N GLN A 229 -18.76 10.29 -16.79
CA GLN A 229 -20.06 9.77 -16.37
C GLN A 229 -20.07 9.26 -14.92
N ALA A 230 -18.96 8.70 -14.42
CA ALA A 230 -18.83 8.32 -13.02
C ALA A 230 -18.82 9.56 -12.11
N ILE A 231 -18.00 10.56 -12.43
CA ILE A 231 -17.86 11.81 -11.66
C ILE A 231 -19.16 12.62 -11.66
N ASP A 232 -19.90 12.66 -12.77
CA ASP A 232 -21.21 13.33 -12.83
C ASP A 232 -22.22 12.73 -11.84
N ARG A 233 -22.02 11.48 -11.41
CA ARG A 233 -22.89 10.76 -10.47
C ARG A 233 -22.37 10.78 -9.04
N ASP A 234 -21.06 10.72 -8.88
CA ASP A 234 -20.36 10.81 -7.59
C ASP A 234 -19.00 11.48 -7.79
N ASP A 235 -18.89 12.72 -7.32
CA ASP A 235 -17.68 13.54 -7.39
C ASP A 235 -16.79 13.45 -6.16
N THR A 236 -17.10 12.51 -5.25
CA THR A 236 -16.40 12.36 -3.96
C THR A 236 -15.39 11.22 -3.95
N TYR A 237 -15.39 10.34 -4.95
CA TYR A 237 -14.50 9.19 -4.99
C TYR A 237 -13.21 9.51 -5.75
N PHE A 238 -12.09 9.45 -5.05
CA PHE A 238 -10.76 9.88 -5.52
C PHE A 238 -10.30 9.15 -6.79
N ASP A 239 -10.68 7.88 -6.96
CA ASP A 239 -10.13 7.00 -7.99
C ASP A 239 -10.62 7.38 -9.40
N TYR A 240 -11.82 7.93 -9.51
CA TYR A 240 -12.31 8.43 -10.80
C TYR A 240 -11.45 9.58 -11.33
N TYR A 241 -11.02 10.49 -10.46
CA TYR A 241 -10.11 11.56 -10.80
C TYR A 241 -8.69 11.05 -11.06
N LEU A 242 -8.22 10.06 -10.28
CA LEU A 242 -6.94 9.41 -10.53
C LEU A 242 -6.90 8.79 -11.92
N GLY A 243 -7.85 7.92 -12.24
CA GLY A 243 -7.91 7.23 -13.53
C GLY A 243 -8.07 8.20 -14.70
N ARG A 244 -8.95 9.22 -14.57
CA ARG A 244 -9.13 10.25 -15.61
C ARG A 244 -7.89 11.11 -15.79
N GLY A 245 -7.21 11.48 -14.72
CA GLY A 245 -5.97 12.22 -14.73
C GLY A 245 -4.85 11.44 -15.43
N VAL A 246 -4.72 10.15 -15.13
CA VAL A 246 -3.79 9.28 -15.84
C VAL A 246 -4.12 9.20 -17.33
N ALA A 247 -5.40 9.03 -17.70
CA ALA A 247 -5.82 8.98 -19.11
C ALA A 247 -5.54 10.31 -19.83
N HIS A 248 -5.74 11.46 -19.17
CA HIS A 248 -5.38 12.77 -19.69
C HIS A 248 -3.86 12.91 -19.91
N ALA A 249 -3.05 12.45 -18.98
CA ALA A 249 -1.58 12.45 -19.12
C ALA A 249 -1.16 11.63 -20.34
N ARG A 250 -1.72 10.44 -20.53
CA ARG A 250 -1.42 9.56 -21.69
C ARG A 250 -1.90 10.11 -23.03
N THR A 251 -2.85 11.04 -23.04
CA THR A 251 -3.32 11.74 -24.26
C THR A 251 -2.67 13.10 -24.48
N GLY A 252 -1.69 13.48 -23.65
CA GLY A 252 -0.96 14.74 -23.76
C GLY A 252 -1.68 15.96 -23.18
N ASN A 253 -2.82 15.77 -22.51
CA ASN A 253 -3.58 16.84 -21.88
C ASN A 253 -3.08 17.16 -20.46
N GLN A 254 -1.83 17.63 -20.36
CA GLN A 254 -1.10 17.78 -19.08
C GLN A 254 -1.84 18.66 -18.06
N ASN A 255 -2.50 19.76 -18.50
CA ASN A 255 -3.21 20.65 -17.58
C ASN A 255 -4.45 19.96 -16.94
N LEU A 256 -5.18 19.18 -17.74
CA LEU A 256 -6.33 18.42 -17.23
C LEU A 256 -5.86 17.27 -16.34
N ALA A 257 -4.78 16.58 -16.71
CA ALA A 257 -4.15 15.55 -15.90
C ALA A 257 -3.75 16.09 -14.51
N HIS A 258 -3.07 17.23 -14.49
CA HIS A 258 -2.64 17.86 -13.24
C HIS A 258 -3.84 18.21 -12.35
N SER A 259 -4.87 18.85 -12.91
CA SER A 259 -6.07 19.25 -12.16
C SER A 259 -6.80 18.04 -11.55
N ASP A 260 -6.97 16.96 -12.32
CA ASP A 260 -7.63 15.74 -11.85
C ASP A 260 -6.81 15.03 -10.77
N LEU A 261 -5.48 14.90 -10.96
CA LEU A 261 -4.60 14.29 -9.99
C LEU A 261 -4.54 15.09 -8.67
N GLU A 262 -4.53 16.44 -8.73
CA GLU A 262 -4.65 17.27 -7.52
C GLU A 262 -5.98 17.07 -6.82
N ARG A 263 -7.08 16.97 -7.57
CA ARG A 263 -8.38 16.67 -6.99
C ARG A 263 -8.39 15.30 -6.33
N SER A 264 -7.80 14.27 -6.95
CA SER A 264 -7.65 12.94 -6.38
C SER A 264 -6.85 12.98 -5.07
N VAL A 265 -5.69 13.66 -5.05
CA VAL A 265 -4.87 13.82 -3.83
C VAL A 265 -5.60 14.57 -2.73
N GLY A 266 -6.42 15.58 -3.10
CA GLY A 266 -7.25 16.32 -2.15
C GLY A 266 -8.34 15.47 -1.50
N LEU A 267 -8.84 14.42 -2.18
CA LEU A 267 -9.79 13.45 -1.65
C LEU A 267 -9.08 12.33 -0.87
N LEU A 268 -8.06 11.72 -1.47
CA LEU A 268 -7.22 10.71 -0.85
C LEU A 268 -5.79 10.76 -1.43
N PRO A 269 -4.76 11.07 -0.63
CA PRO A 269 -3.39 11.12 -1.10
C PRO A 269 -2.84 9.70 -1.33
N THR A 270 -2.78 9.29 -2.60
CA THR A 270 -2.24 7.99 -3.02
C THR A 270 -0.84 8.13 -3.61
N ALA A 271 0.01 7.11 -3.43
CA ALA A 271 1.34 7.08 -4.04
C ALA A 271 1.27 7.20 -5.57
N THR A 272 0.24 6.62 -6.19
CA THR A 272 0.04 6.66 -7.65
C THR A 272 -0.24 8.08 -8.14
N ALA A 273 -1.17 8.80 -7.50
CA ALA A 273 -1.49 10.17 -7.88
C ALA A 273 -0.26 11.09 -7.70
N MET A 274 0.45 10.97 -6.60
CA MET A 274 1.66 11.75 -6.33
C MET A 274 2.78 11.43 -7.31
N ASN A 275 2.98 10.15 -7.67
CA ASN A 275 3.97 9.75 -8.66
C ASN A 275 3.67 10.31 -10.05
N GLU A 276 2.42 10.29 -10.50
CA GLU A 276 2.01 10.89 -11.76
C GLU A 276 2.15 12.43 -11.75
N LEU A 277 1.81 13.11 -10.64
CA LEU A 277 2.07 14.54 -10.46
C LEU A 277 3.56 14.87 -10.51
N GLY A 278 4.41 14.02 -9.92
CA GLY A 278 5.85 14.14 -10.01
C GLY A 278 6.36 14.07 -11.45
N LYS A 279 5.84 13.14 -12.27
CA LYS A 279 6.17 13.02 -13.70
C LYS A 279 5.74 14.26 -14.48
N ILE A 280 4.51 14.74 -14.26
CA ILE A 280 3.99 15.96 -14.91
C ILE A 280 4.87 17.18 -14.54
N SER A 281 5.27 17.30 -13.28
CA SER A 281 6.14 18.37 -12.82
C SER A 281 7.51 18.33 -13.52
N LEU A 282 8.08 17.13 -13.75
CA LEU A 282 9.31 16.98 -14.55
C LEU A 282 9.11 17.42 -16.00
N ASP A 283 8.03 16.99 -16.63
CA ASP A 283 7.71 17.38 -18.01
C ASP A 283 7.58 18.90 -18.15
N ASN A 284 7.12 19.57 -17.10
CA ASN A 284 7.01 21.02 -17.00
C ASN A 284 8.33 21.71 -16.54
N ASN A 285 9.42 20.96 -16.42
CA ASN A 285 10.71 21.43 -15.91
C ASN A 285 10.68 21.96 -14.46
N ASP A 286 9.68 21.67 -13.67
CA ASP A 286 9.63 21.95 -12.23
C ASP A 286 10.23 20.81 -11.42
N ARG A 287 11.57 20.75 -11.43
CA ARG A 287 12.36 19.74 -10.72
C ARG A 287 12.10 19.76 -9.20
N SER A 288 11.92 20.96 -8.64
CA SER A 288 11.70 21.09 -7.19
C SER A 288 10.37 20.46 -6.75
N LEU A 289 9.32 20.77 -7.48
CA LEU A 289 7.99 20.21 -7.22
C LEU A 289 7.94 18.70 -7.50
N ALA A 290 8.61 18.26 -8.57
CA ALA A 290 8.73 16.82 -8.88
C ALA A 290 9.39 16.05 -7.74
N LYS A 291 10.48 16.57 -7.15
CA LYS A 291 11.12 15.94 -5.96
C LYS A 291 10.17 15.84 -4.79
N GLN A 292 9.37 16.85 -4.51
CA GLN A 292 8.40 16.83 -3.41
C GLN A 292 7.34 15.73 -3.62
N TYR A 293 6.77 15.63 -4.82
CA TYR A 293 5.79 14.62 -5.15
C TYR A 293 6.38 13.20 -5.12
N PHE A 294 7.55 12.98 -5.69
CA PHE A 294 8.21 11.67 -5.64
C PHE A 294 8.60 11.27 -4.22
N GLN A 295 9.05 12.20 -3.39
CA GLN A 295 9.32 11.93 -1.98
C GLN A 295 8.07 11.52 -1.21
N ALA A 296 6.95 12.21 -1.45
CA ALA A 296 5.67 11.87 -0.85
C ALA A 296 5.17 10.49 -1.32
N ALA A 297 5.27 10.20 -2.64
CA ALA A 297 4.89 8.90 -3.20
C ALA A 297 5.76 7.75 -2.66
N ALA A 298 7.05 7.98 -2.46
CA ALA A 298 8.01 7.00 -1.91
C ALA A 298 7.71 6.61 -0.46
N GLY A 299 6.96 7.44 0.28
CA GLY A 299 6.47 7.12 1.63
C GLY A 299 5.35 6.06 1.66
N GLY A 300 4.78 5.68 0.52
CA GLY A 300 3.80 4.62 0.38
C GLY A 300 4.43 3.22 0.37
N ALA A 301 3.68 2.25 -0.14
CA ALA A 301 4.13 0.87 -0.27
C ALA A 301 3.94 0.35 -1.70
N GLY A 302 4.65 -0.74 -2.06
CA GLY A 302 4.52 -1.42 -3.33
C GLY A 302 5.39 -0.83 -4.46
N GLN A 303 5.11 -1.28 -5.68
CA GLN A 303 5.95 -0.98 -6.85
C GLN A 303 6.01 0.52 -7.16
N VAL A 304 4.88 1.23 -7.09
CA VAL A 304 4.80 2.67 -7.39
C VAL A 304 5.65 3.48 -6.43
N ALA A 305 5.63 3.14 -5.13
CA ALA A 305 6.47 3.81 -4.13
C ALA A 305 7.97 3.58 -4.41
N ASN A 306 8.36 2.37 -4.83
CA ASN A 306 9.73 2.07 -5.22
C ASN A 306 10.16 2.84 -6.48
N GLU A 307 9.30 2.94 -7.49
CA GLU A 307 9.54 3.74 -8.69
C GLU A 307 9.72 5.23 -8.34
N ALA A 308 8.86 5.76 -7.49
CA ALA A 308 8.95 7.13 -7.01
C ALA A 308 10.24 7.39 -6.21
N ALA A 309 10.65 6.44 -5.34
CA ALA A 309 11.91 6.52 -4.61
C ALA A 309 13.13 6.58 -5.55
N LEU A 310 13.12 5.77 -6.61
CA LEU A 310 14.18 5.81 -7.63
C LEU A 310 14.15 7.13 -8.42
N ALA A 311 12.96 7.63 -8.77
CA ALA A 311 12.81 8.91 -9.45
C ALA A 311 13.33 10.08 -8.58
N TYR A 312 12.95 10.09 -7.28
CA TYR A 312 13.50 11.03 -6.31
C TYR A 312 15.02 10.95 -6.23
N THR A 313 15.55 9.73 -6.07
CA THR A 313 17.01 9.51 -5.98
C THR A 313 17.75 10.02 -7.20
N ARG A 314 17.21 9.79 -8.42
CA ARG A 314 17.82 10.32 -9.67
C ARG A 314 17.94 11.84 -9.65
N LEU A 315 16.92 12.52 -9.15
CA LEU A 315 16.91 13.97 -9.03
C LEU A 315 17.84 14.47 -7.91
N ASP A 316 17.84 13.78 -6.77
CA ASP A 316 18.59 14.23 -5.58
C ASP A 316 20.10 14.00 -5.69
N ILE A 317 20.54 12.99 -6.45
CA ILE A 317 21.97 12.72 -6.67
C ILE A 317 22.72 13.92 -7.25
N GLU A 318 22.12 14.64 -8.20
CA GLU A 318 22.75 15.80 -8.81
C GLU A 318 22.87 16.97 -7.81
N ASP A 319 21.91 17.10 -6.88
CA ASP A 319 21.90 18.17 -5.89
C ASP A 319 22.74 17.84 -4.65
N ALA A 320 22.75 16.55 -4.23
CA ALA A 320 23.38 16.08 -3.01
C ALA A 320 24.07 14.71 -3.17
N PRO A 321 25.07 14.58 -4.05
CA PRO A 321 25.70 13.30 -4.38
C PRO A 321 26.38 12.63 -3.19
N SER A 322 26.77 13.40 -2.18
CA SER A 322 27.37 12.88 -0.94
C SER A 322 26.43 12.03 -0.09
N ASN A 323 25.11 12.15 -0.29
CA ASN A 323 24.13 11.30 0.41
C ASN A 323 24.14 9.86 -0.12
N TYR A 324 24.62 9.65 -1.33
CA TYR A 324 24.51 8.40 -2.09
C TYR A 324 25.85 7.75 -2.37
N ILE A 325 26.95 8.48 -2.27
CA ILE A 325 28.31 7.99 -2.51
C ILE A 325 29.09 8.08 -1.21
N GLN A 326 29.37 6.92 -0.64
CA GLN A 326 30.21 6.83 0.54
C GLN A 326 31.67 6.92 0.12
N VAL A 327 32.44 7.80 0.76
CA VAL A 327 33.86 8.00 0.51
C VAL A 327 34.65 7.87 1.81
N GLN A 328 35.83 7.25 1.73
CA GLN A 328 36.77 7.11 2.83
C GLN A 328 38.18 7.34 2.33
N ALA A 329 38.85 8.39 2.84
CA ALA A 329 40.25 8.67 2.55
C ALA A 329 41.16 7.73 3.35
N TYR A 330 42.28 7.30 2.73
CA TYR A 330 43.33 6.53 3.38
C TYR A 330 44.65 6.70 2.62
N THR A 331 45.77 6.32 3.23
CA THR A 331 47.07 6.24 2.57
C THR A 331 47.47 4.77 2.36
N ASP A 332 48.17 4.51 1.25
CA ASP A 332 48.80 3.20 1.01
C ASP A 332 50.22 3.11 1.55
N ALA A 333 50.91 1.98 1.29
CA ALA A 333 52.27 1.73 1.73
C ALA A 333 53.30 2.70 1.16
N GLU A 334 53.02 3.34 0.02
CA GLU A 334 53.85 4.34 -0.62
C GLU A 334 53.45 5.79 -0.23
N ASN A 335 52.67 5.97 0.85
CA ASN A 335 52.17 7.25 1.34
C ASN A 335 51.31 8.04 0.31
N ARG A 336 50.70 7.35 -0.68
CA ARG A 336 49.78 7.99 -1.64
C ARG A 336 48.41 8.15 -1.00
N LEU A 337 47.78 9.30 -1.21
CA LEU A 337 46.42 9.53 -0.75
C LEU A 337 45.41 8.89 -1.73
N LEU A 338 44.64 7.94 -1.23
CA LEU A 338 43.60 7.23 -1.94
C LEU A 338 42.22 7.46 -1.30
N ALA A 339 41.17 7.20 -2.06
CA ALA A 339 39.80 7.09 -1.53
C ALA A 339 39.18 5.76 -1.91
N ARG A 340 38.53 5.11 -0.94
CA ARG A 340 37.55 4.07 -1.20
C ARG A 340 36.23 4.76 -1.47
N VAL A 341 35.64 4.51 -2.64
CA VAL A 341 34.39 5.13 -3.13
C VAL A 341 33.37 4.04 -3.38
N MET A 342 32.21 4.12 -2.74
CA MET A 342 31.14 3.14 -2.84
C MET A 342 29.84 3.80 -3.24
N ASN A 343 29.17 3.26 -4.25
CA ASN A 343 27.83 3.68 -4.66
C ASN A 343 26.76 2.99 -3.77
N ARG A 344 25.93 3.78 -3.09
CA ARG A 344 24.81 3.33 -2.25
C ARG A 344 23.45 3.82 -2.74
N SER A 345 23.37 4.39 -3.93
CA SER A 345 22.14 5.02 -4.46
C SER A 345 21.08 4.01 -4.95
N GLY A 346 21.44 2.75 -5.17
CA GLY A 346 20.56 1.78 -5.84
C GLY A 346 20.45 1.96 -7.36
N ILE A 347 21.15 2.96 -7.96
CA ILE A 347 21.22 3.20 -9.40
C ILE A 347 22.69 3.33 -9.83
N ALA A 348 22.97 3.05 -11.09
CA ALA A 348 24.32 3.29 -11.65
C ALA A 348 24.59 4.79 -11.79
N LEU A 349 25.81 5.20 -11.51
CA LEU A 349 26.25 6.60 -11.53
C LEU A 349 27.33 6.82 -12.58
N GLU A 350 27.38 8.04 -13.10
CA GLU A 350 28.40 8.50 -14.00
C GLU A 350 28.88 9.92 -13.64
N ASN A 351 29.93 10.37 -14.29
CA ASN A 351 30.49 11.72 -14.14
C ASN A 351 30.81 12.10 -12.69
N ILE A 352 31.24 11.10 -11.88
CA ILE A 352 31.54 11.33 -10.47
C ILE A 352 32.80 12.18 -10.35
N GLN A 353 32.68 13.31 -9.67
CA GLN A 353 33.82 14.20 -9.38
C GLN A 353 34.08 14.20 -7.89
N LEU A 354 35.33 13.89 -7.53
CA LEU A 354 35.80 13.91 -6.15
C LEU A 354 36.89 14.98 -5.99
N GLU A 355 36.86 15.66 -4.86
CA GLU A 355 37.89 16.60 -4.43
C GLU A 355 38.65 16.02 -3.26
N PHE A 356 39.97 15.87 -3.42
CA PHE A 356 40.89 15.47 -2.39
C PHE A 356 41.60 16.69 -1.84
N THR A 357 41.69 16.79 -0.53
CA THR A 357 42.43 17.83 0.18
C THR A 357 43.40 17.18 1.14
N ALA A 358 44.64 17.61 1.12
CA ALA A 358 45.66 17.13 2.05
C ALA A 358 46.54 18.29 2.54
N VAL A 359 47.01 18.23 3.78
CA VAL A 359 48.03 19.14 4.32
C VAL A 359 49.38 18.45 4.19
N LEU A 360 50.17 18.92 3.19
CA LEU A 360 51.50 18.39 2.87
C LEU A 360 52.56 19.42 3.24
N ALA A 361 53.44 19.08 4.20
CA ALA A 361 54.45 19.97 4.70
C ALA A 361 53.92 21.41 5.03
N ASP A 362 52.82 21.45 5.82
CA ASP A 362 52.12 22.66 6.24
C ASP A 362 51.45 23.48 5.13
N GLN A 363 51.40 22.93 3.91
CA GLN A 363 50.69 23.55 2.78
C GLN A 363 49.45 22.72 2.41
N LEU A 364 48.36 23.43 2.14
CA LEU A 364 47.14 22.81 1.63
C LEU A 364 47.33 22.44 0.15
N ALA A 365 47.15 21.16 -0.14
CA ALA A 365 47.13 20.61 -1.48
C ALA A 365 45.74 20.14 -1.83
N GLU A 366 45.23 20.48 -3.01
CA GLU A 366 43.93 20.10 -3.52
C GLU A 366 44.07 19.40 -4.87
N GLN A 367 43.30 18.34 -5.09
CA GLN A 367 43.32 17.61 -6.34
C GLN A 367 41.90 17.11 -6.67
N SER A 368 41.43 17.40 -7.87
CA SER A 368 40.19 16.83 -8.40
C SER A 368 40.47 15.57 -9.19
N VAL A 369 39.65 14.53 -8.91
CA VAL A 369 39.69 13.25 -9.65
C VAL A 369 38.30 12.96 -10.19
N ARG A 370 38.23 12.51 -11.44
CA ARG A 370 36.99 12.08 -12.08
C ARG A 370 36.96 10.57 -12.20
N LEU A 371 35.81 9.99 -11.85
CA LEU A 371 35.47 8.61 -12.09
C LEU A 371 34.34 8.56 -13.13
N ALA A 372 34.58 7.89 -14.26
CA ALA A 372 33.65 7.88 -15.39
C ALA A 372 32.29 7.24 -15.01
N SER A 373 32.33 6.12 -14.29
CA SER A 373 31.12 5.40 -13.86
C SER A 373 31.34 4.62 -12.57
N LEU A 374 30.24 4.33 -11.86
CA LEU A 374 30.25 3.53 -10.64
C LEU A 374 28.93 2.73 -10.59
N ALA A 375 29.01 1.42 -10.81
CA ALA A 375 27.83 0.56 -10.83
C ALA A 375 27.16 0.47 -9.44
N ILE A 376 25.95 -0.05 -9.41
CA ILE A 376 25.18 -0.27 -8.16
C ILE A 376 26.02 -1.11 -7.19
N ASN A 377 26.15 -0.66 -5.95
CA ASN A 377 26.92 -1.31 -4.87
C ASN A 377 28.40 -1.53 -5.19
N GLN A 378 28.91 -0.98 -6.29
CA GLN A 378 30.32 -1.08 -6.64
C GLN A 378 31.18 -0.26 -5.67
N THR A 379 32.34 -0.81 -5.33
CA THR A 379 33.39 -0.13 -4.58
C THR A 379 34.65 -0.06 -5.42
N VAL A 380 35.24 1.12 -5.53
CA VAL A 380 36.52 1.35 -6.23
C VAL A 380 37.50 2.08 -5.32
N ASN A 381 38.79 1.88 -5.57
CA ASN A 381 39.85 2.65 -4.94
C ASN A 381 40.41 3.63 -5.96
N LEU A 382 40.39 4.92 -5.64
CA LEU A 382 40.87 5.99 -6.50
C LEU A 382 42.15 6.59 -5.91
N ASN A 383 43.14 6.79 -6.76
CA ASN A 383 44.36 7.51 -6.41
C ASN A 383 44.18 9.01 -6.69
N SER A 384 44.42 9.83 -5.69
CA SER A 384 44.35 11.30 -5.83
C SER A 384 45.48 11.91 -6.63
N GLY A 385 46.62 11.22 -6.77
CA GLY A 385 47.88 11.79 -7.24
C GLY A 385 48.67 12.55 -6.16
N LEU A 386 48.09 12.77 -4.97
CA LEU A 386 48.79 13.40 -3.84
C LEU A 386 49.57 12.35 -3.05
N ARG A 387 50.77 12.72 -2.57
CA ARG A 387 51.62 11.84 -1.77
C ARG A 387 52.18 12.62 -0.59
N PHE A 388 52.11 12.00 0.58
CA PHE A 388 52.75 12.50 1.80
C PHE A 388 54.25 12.24 1.75
N PRO A 389 55.10 13.14 2.33
CA PRO A 389 56.52 12.94 2.39
C PRO A 389 56.90 11.62 3.08
N ASP A 390 58.03 11.05 2.65
CA ASP A 390 58.52 9.80 3.24
C ASP A 390 58.84 10.00 4.74
N GLY A 391 58.40 9.03 5.56
CA GLY A 391 58.54 9.07 7.03
C GLY A 391 57.45 9.88 7.75
N VAL A 392 56.52 10.49 7.04
CA VAL A 392 55.34 11.17 7.62
C VAL A 392 54.16 10.21 7.63
N GLN A 393 53.67 9.87 8.82
CA GLN A 393 52.43 9.11 8.94
C GLN A 393 51.24 10.09 8.86
N ALA A 394 50.48 10.05 7.76
CA ALA A 394 49.33 10.90 7.58
C ALA A 394 48.24 10.62 8.64
N SER A 395 47.79 11.66 9.31
CA SER A 395 46.64 11.55 10.23
C SER A 395 45.31 11.83 9.49
N ALA A 396 44.20 11.31 10.02
CA ALA A 396 42.89 11.51 9.45
C ALA A 396 42.50 13.00 9.32
N ASN A 397 43.07 13.87 10.17
CA ASN A 397 42.81 15.30 10.15
C ASN A 397 43.56 16.05 9.03
N GLN A 398 44.57 15.41 8.44
CA GLN A 398 45.40 15.96 7.38
C GLN A 398 44.90 15.59 5.98
N MET A 399 43.89 14.79 5.86
CA MET A 399 43.34 14.34 4.58
C MET A 399 41.81 14.34 4.58
N ARG A 400 41.24 14.75 3.46
CA ARG A 400 39.78 14.77 3.24
C ARG A 400 39.47 14.42 1.79
N VAL A 401 38.36 13.76 1.59
CA VAL A 401 37.77 13.55 0.27
C VAL A 401 36.28 13.94 0.32
N ARG A 402 35.83 14.63 -0.69
CA ARG A 402 34.43 15.03 -0.86
C ARG A 402 33.94 14.64 -2.23
N VAL A 403 32.69 14.26 -2.33
CA VAL A 403 31.98 14.11 -3.59
C VAL A 403 31.44 15.50 -3.97
N ILE A 404 31.84 16.00 -5.15
CA ILE A 404 31.45 17.31 -5.63
C ILE A 404 30.30 17.22 -6.62
N ALA A 405 30.31 16.19 -7.47
CA ALA A 405 29.27 15.97 -8.45
C ALA A 405 29.11 14.48 -8.76
N ALA A 406 27.94 14.09 -9.15
CA ALA A 406 27.61 12.80 -9.76
C ALA A 406 26.32 12.95 -10.56
N SER A 407 26.15 12.13 -11.59
CA SER A 407 24.92 12.04 -12.37
C SER A 407 24.39 10.61 -12.35
N PRO A 408 23.07 10.37 -12.38
CA PRO A 408 22.51 9.07 -12.65
C PRO A 408 22.82 8.67 -14.10
N GLN A 409 23.12 7.39 -14.30
CA GLN A 409 23.32 6.82 -15.63
C GLN A 409 21.98 6.59 -16.33
#